data_a9cf4e68729b35e9914099b795948b17
#
_entry.id   a9cf4e68729b35e9914099b795948b17
#
_cell.length_a   1.000
_cell.length_b   1.000
_cell.length_c   1.000
_cell.angle_alpha   90.00
_cell.angle_beta   90.00
_cell.angle_gamma   90.00
#
_symmetry.space_group_name_H-M   'P 1'
#
loop_
_entity.id
_entity.type
_entity.pdbx_description
1 polymer ?
#
loop_
_entity_poly.entity_id
_entity_poly.type
_entity_poly.pdbx_seq_one_letter_code
_entity_poly.pdbx_strand_id
1 'polypeptide(L)'
;ADDAARGAGHESLTAARVAALVQGRLEGDGALAIERVAPLARAAGDALSFLAAPRYAGEAQATRAGAVLVTEALAAHVAHVPARIVVAQPHEAMLRVLPQLF
;
A
#
# COMPACT_ATOMS: atom_id res chain seq x y z
N ALA A 1 -24.16 -8.43 -9.20
CA ALA A 1 -23.81 -8.40 -9.02
C ALA A 1 -23.57 -8.18 -9.19
N ASP A 2 -23.59 -7.85 -9.19
CA ASP A 2 -23.17 -7.65 -9.08
C ASP A 2 -22.71 -7.58 -9.29
N ASP A 3 -22.57 -7.24 -9.27
CA ASP A 3 -21.84 -7.19 -9.27
C ASP A 3 -21.37 -7.54 -9.85
N ALA A 4 -21.31 -7.76 -9.88
CA ALA A 4 -20.78 -8.14 -10.42
C ALA A 4 -20.44 -7.84 -11.26
N ALA A 5 -20.87 -7.60 -11.60
CA ALA A 5 -20.36 -7.40 -12.29
C ALA A 5 -19.72 -6.55 -12.24
N ARG A 6 -19.86 -6.06 -11.59
CA ARG A 6 -19.08 -5.49 -11.35
C ARG A 6 -18.13 -5.83 -11.47
N GLY A 7 -18.18 -6.18 -11.50
CA GLY A 7 -17.20 -6.47 -11.45
C GLY A 7 -16.47 -6.62 -12.24
N ALA A 8 -16.90 -6.93 -12.75
CA ALA A 8 -16.15 -7.28 -13.73
C ALA A 8 -14.96 -6.51 -13.76
N GLY A 9 -14.01 -6.76 -13.72
CA GLY A 9 -12.81 -6.08 -13.93
C GLY A 9 -12.59 -4.84 -13.12
N HIS A 10 -13.58 -4.49 -12.35
CA HIS A 10 -13.51 -3.25 -11.60
C HIS A 10 -13.51 -3.45 -10.13
N GLU A 11 -13.16 -4.62 -9.69
CA GLU A 11 -12.94 -4.80 -8.29
C GLU A 11 -11.84 -3.88 -7.83
N SER A 12 -12.10 -3.16 -6.77
CA SER A 12 -11.07 -2.34 -6.18
C SER A 12 -9.94 -3.21 -5.69
N LEU A 13 -8.73 -2.74 -5.89
CA LEU A 13 -7.58 -3.36 -5.27
C LEU A 13 -7.57 -2.92 -3.81
N THR A 14 -7.67 -3.86 -2.89
CA THR A 14 -7.65 -3.54 -1.46
C THR A 14 -6.28 -3.79 -0.86
N ALA A 15 -6.04 -3.22 0.32
CA ALA A 15 -4.79 -3.45 1.03
C ALA A 15 -4.58 -4.95 1.30
N ALA A 16 -5.65 -5.67 1.62
CA ALA A 16 -5.54 -7.10 1.85
C ALA A 16 -5.11 -7.85 0.59
N ARG A 17 -5.63 -7.44 -0.56
CA ARG A 17 -5.22 -8.07 -1.82
C ARG A 17 -3.78 -7.74 -2.18
N VAL A 18 -3.36 -6.52 -1.89
CA VAL A 18 -1.96 -6.16 -2.10
C VAL A 18 -1.06 -7.01 -1.23
N ALA A 19 -1.42 -7.16 0.04
CA ALA A 19 -0.62 -7.99 0.95
C ALA A 19 -0.51 -9.42 0.45
N ALA A 20 -1.61 -9.98 -0.05
CA ALA A 20 -1.58 -11.34 -0.61
C ALA A 20 -0.72 -11.42 -1.85
N LEU A 21 -0.82 -10.41 -2.71
CA LEU A 21 -0.08 -10.39 -3.98
C LEU A 21 1.42 -10.34 -3.75
N VAL A 22 1.86 -9.60 -2.74
CA VAL A 22 3.29 -9.45 -2.46
C VAL A 22 3.77 -10.33 -1.32
N GLN A 23 2.89 -11.18 -0.79
CA GLN A 23 3.19 -12.08 0.31
C GLN A 23 3.71 -11.32 1.53
N GLY A 24 3.09 -10.18 1.79
CA GLY A 24 3.45 -9.33 2.90
C GLY A 24 2.54 -9.54 4.10
N ARG A 25 2.94 -8.99 5.24
CA ARG A 25 2.14 -9.05 6.46
C ARG A 25 1.31 -7.77 6.56
N LEU A 26 0.00 -7.92 6.52
CA LEU A 26 -0.90 -6.79 6.61
C LEU A 26 -1.10 -6.39 8.07
N GLU A 27 -0.97 -5.10 8.34
CA GLU A 27 -1.34 -4.51 9.61
C GLU A 27 -2.28 -3.35 9.32
N GLY A 28 -3.38 -3.29 10.04
CA GLY A 28 -4.35 -2.22 9.87
C GLY A 28 -5.51 -2.60 8.98
N ASP A 29 -6.00 -1.64 8.20
CA ASP A 29 -7.26 -1.76 7.48
C ASP A 29 -7.08 -2.48 6.15
N GLY A 30 -7.39 -3.77 6.14
CA GLY A 30 -7.28 -4.57 4.92
C GLY A 30 -8.34 -4.27 3.88
N ALA A 31 -9.43 -3.63 4.27
CA ALA A 31 -10.51 -3.31 3.32
C ALA A 31 -10.28 -1.99 2.58
N LEU A 32 -9.24 -1.26 2.95
CA LEU A 32 -8.96 0.03 2.32
C LEU A 32 -8.74 -0.15 0.82
N ALA A 33 -9.46 0.66 0.03
CA ALA A 33 -9.33 0.62 -1.43
C ALA A 33 -8.10 1.40 -1.87
N ILE A 34 -7.35 0.81 -2.79
CA ILE A 34 -6.14 1.42 -3.34
C ILE A 34 -6.39 1.67 -4.82
N GLU A 35 -6.32 2.93 -5.21
CA GLU A 35 -6.65 3.32 -6.58
C GLU A 35 -5.45 3.85 -7.35
N ARG A 36 -4.36 4.16 -6.66
CA ARG A 36 -3.19 4.71 -7.31
C ARG A 36 -1.95 4.47 -6.48
N VAL A 37 -0.81 4.72 -7.09
CA VAL A 37 0.49 4.70 -6.42
C VAL A 37 1.04 6.11 -6.46
N ALA A 38 1.63 6.54 -5.36
CA ALA A 38 2.22 7.88 -5.28
C ALA A 38 3.40 7.87 -4.31
N PRO A 39 4.34 8.81 -4.48
CA PRO A 39 5.42 8.96 -3.50
C PRO A 39 4.86 9.39 -2.15
N LEU A 40 5.63 9.12 -1.09
CA LEU A 40 5.19 9.40 0.28
C LEU A 40 4.71 10.84 0.44
N ALA A 41 5.41 11.80 -0.15
CA ALA A 41 5.09 13.20 0.03
C ALA A 41 3.82 13.64 -0.69
N ARG A 42 3.34 12.85 -1.67
CA ARG A 42 2.20 13.23 -2.49
C ARG A 42 1.02 12.30 -2.36
N ALA A 43 1.15 11.26 -1.56
CA ALA A 43 0.11 10.25 -1.47
C ALA A 43 -1.09 10.80 -0.70
N ALA A 44 -2.28 10.37 -1.13
CA ALA A 44 -3.53 10.66 -0.44
C ALA A 44 -4.11 9.34 0.08
N GLY A 45 -5.31 9.39 0.64
CA GLY A 45 -5.89 8.23 1.33
C GLY A 45 -6.19 7.04 0.44
N ASP A 46 -6.24 7.21 -0.88
CA ASP A 46 -6.47 6.11 -1.83
C ASP A 46 -5.18 5.63 -2.50
N ALA A 47 -4.03 6.10 -2.03
CA ALA A 47 -2.76 5.80 -2.66
C ALA A 47 -1.96 4.79 -1.85
N LEU A 48 -1.24 3.94 -2.57
CA LEU A 48 -0.23 3.06 -2.01
C LEU A 48 1.13 3.71 -2.23
N SER A 49 1.94 3.75 -1.18
CA SER A 49 3.30 4.22 -1.29
C SER A 49 4.25 3.16 -0.73
N PHE A 50 5.55 3.45 -0.69
CA PHE A 50 6.48 2.52 -0.06
C PHE A 50 7.59 3.27 0.64
N LEU A 51 8.15 2.62 1.66
CA LEU A 51 9.26 3.13 2.44
C LEU A 51 10.34 2.05 2.51
N ALA A 52 11.43 2.27 1.82
CA ALA A 52 12.50 1.27 1.72
C ALA A 52 13.83 1.74 2.28
N ALA A 53 13.95 3.00 2.68
CA ALA A 53 15.21 3.53 3.18
C ALA A 53 14.98 4.50 4.34
N PRO A 54 15.84 4.46 5.37
CA PRO A 54 15.67 5.33 6.55
C PRO A 54 15.70 6.82 6.24
N ARG A 55 16.35 7.22 5.17
CA ARG A 55 16.47 8.64 4.82
C ARG A 55 15.12 9.26 4.47
N TYR A 56 14.12 8.44 4.18
CA TYR A 56 12.78 8.92 3.85
C TYR A 56 11.84 8.86 5.06
N ALA A 57 12.35 8.57 6.24
CA ALA A 57 11.52 8.43 7.43
C ALA A 57 10.73 9.70 7.75
N GLY A 58 11.34 10.88 7.51
CA GLY A 58 10.63 12.14 7.74
C GLY A 58 9.41 12.30 6.85
N GLU A 59 9.55 11.96 5.56
CA GLU A 59 8.43 11.99 4.64
C GLU A 59 7.38 10.97 5.02
N ALA A 60 7.83 9.80 5.48
CA ALA A 60 6.92 8.73 5.89
C ALA A 60 6.08 9.16 7.09
N GLN A 61 6.68 9.84 8.04
CA GLN A 61 5.96 10.29 9.22
C GLN A 61 4.89 11.32 8.89
N ALA A 62 5.07 12.07 7.81
CA ALA A 62 4.14 13.08 7.38
C ALA A 62 3.18 12.60 6.29
N THR A 63 3.36 11.39 5.79
CA THR A 63 2.57 10.93 4.64
C THR A 63 1.09 10.80 4.96
N ARG A 64 0.27 11.08 3.96
CA ARG A 64 -1.16 10.85 4.03
C ARG A 64 -1.60 9.65 3.22
N ALA A 65 -0.66 8.80 2.83
CA ALA A 65 -0.97 7.60 2.08
C ALA A 65 -1.96 6.72 2.85
N GLY A 66 -2.84 6.07 2.12
CA GLY A 66 -3.77 5.12 2.73
C GLY A 66 -3.08 3.81 3.08
N ALA A 67 -2.07 3.43 2.31
CA ALA A 67 -1.33 2.21 2.53
C ALA A 67 0.15 2.40 2.18
N VAL A 68 1.01 1.70 2.90
CA VAL A 68 2.45 1.78 2.66
C VAL A 68 3.06 0.38 2.72
N LEU A 69 3.86 0.05 1.70
CA LEU A 69 4.73 -1.12 1.73
C LEU A 69 5.98 -0.72 2.49
N VAL A 70 6.36 -1.47 3.51
CA VAL A 70 7.43 -1.05 4.40
C VAL A 70 8.18 -2.27 4.94
N THR A 71 9.45 -2.09 5.26
CA THR A 71 10.21 -3.14 5.93
C THR A 71 9.86 -3.18 7.42
N GLU A 72 10.14 -4.32 8.04
CA GLU A 72 9.94 -4.47 9.48
C GLU A 72 10.67 -3.38 10.26
N ALA A 73 11.90 -3.09 9.85
CA ALA A 73 12.75 -2.13 10.57
C ALA A 73 12.20 -0.71 10.51
N LEU A 74 11.43 -0.38 9.48
CA LEU A 74 10.95 0.99 9.27
C LEU A 74 9.46 1.14 9.58
N ALA A 75 8.79 0.06 9.97
CA ALA A 75 7.34 0.05 10.11
C ALA A 75 6.83 1.09 11.13
N ALA A 76 7.60 1.38 12.15
CA ALA A 76 7.18 2.34 13.18
C ALA A 76 6.99 3.75 12.63
N HIS A 77 7.70 4.09 11.55
CA HIS A 77 7.58 5.43 10.96
C HIS A 77 6.24 5.64 10.27
N VAL A 78 5.52 4.58 9.96
CA VAL A 78 4.22 4.68 9.28
C VAL A 78 3.09 4.09 10.13
N ALA A 79 3.27 4.05 11.44
CA ALA A 79 2.27 3.50 12.33
C ALA A 79 0.91 4.21 12.23
N HIS A 80 0.91 5.47 11.81
CA HIS A 80 -0.32 6.26 11.66
C HIS A 80 -1.06 5.96 10.35
N VAL A 81 -0.43 5.26 9.41
CA VAL A 81 -1.03 4.96 8.12
C VAL A 81 -2.10 3.88 8.30
N PRO A 82 -3.30 4.05 7.70
CA PRO A 82 -4.38 3.09 7.93
C PRO A 82 -4.05 1.65 7.59
N ALA A 83 -3.27 1.41 6.54
CA ALA A 83 -2.88 0.04 6.18
C ALA A 83 -1.38 -0.01 5.96
N ARG A 84 -0.73 -0.97 6.59
CA ARG A 84 0.71 -1.17 6.45
C ARG A 84 0.95 -2.60 6.01
N ILE A 85 1.78 -2.76 4.99
CA ILE A 85 2.09 -4.08 4.46
C ILE A 85 3.58 -4.29 4.62
N VAL A 86 3.95 -5.16 5.55
CA VAL A 86 5.35 -5.39 5.87
C VAL A 86 5.92 -6.42 4.91
N VAL A 87 6.97 -6.04 4.21
CA VAL A 87 7.62 -6.88 3.22
C VAL A 87 9.14 -6.75 3.37
N ALA A 88 9.85 -7.71 2.83
CA ALA A 88 11.32 -7.66 2.89
C ALA A 88 11.89 -6.61 1.93
N GLN A 89 11.25 -6.42 0.77
CA GLN A 89 11.74 -5.54 -0.27
C GLN A 89 10.62 -4.71 -0.86
N PRO A 90 10.32 -3.54 -0.26
CA PRO A 90 9.17 -2.74 -0.68
C PRO A 90 9.21 -2.30 -2.12
N HIS A 91 10.39 -1.97 -2.65
CA HIS A 91 10.49 -1.55 -4.04
C HIS A 91 10.08 -2.68 -4.99
N GLU A 92 10.56 -3.89 -4.74
CA GLU A 92 10.19 -5.02 -5.58
C GLU A 92 8.71 -5.37 -5.41
N ALA A 93 8.20 -5.24 -4.20
CA ALA A 93 6.78 -5.48 -3.96
C ALA A 93 5.94 -4.51 -4.78
N MET A 94 6.34 -3.25 -4.82
CA MET A 94 5.62 -2.24 -5.60
C MET A 94 5.58 -2.63 -7.08
N LEU A 95 6.64 -3.18 -7.61
CA LEU A 95 6.67 -3.59 -9.01
C LEU A 95 5.65 -4.69 -9.31
N ARG A 96 5.29 -5.48 -8.32
CA ARG A 96 4.27 -6.51 -8.51
C ARG A 96 2.86 -5.92 -8.46
N VAL A 97 2.70 -4.80 -7.77
CA VAL A 97 1.38 -4.16 -7.63
C VAL A 97 1.04 -3.33 -8.85
N LEU A 98 2.02 -2.69 -9.47
CA LEU A 98 1.77 -1.75 -10.56
C LEU A 98 0.91 -2.32 -11.68
N PRO A 99 1.13 -3.55 -12.17
CA PRO A 99 0.29 -4.08 -13.25
C PRO A 99 -1.17 -4.22 -12.86
N GLN A 100 -1.48 -4.26 -11.57
CA GLN A 100 -2.85 -4.40 -11.12
C GLN A 100 -3.61 -3.08 -11.17
N LEU A 101 -2.88 -1.96 -11.26
CA LEU A 101 -3.49 -0.64 -11.29
C LEU A 101 -3.44 0.01 -12.67
N PHE A 102 -2.60 -0.49 -13.56
CA PHE A 102 -2.42 0.12 -14.89
C PHE A 102 -2.54 -0.88 -16.03
#